data_a5e010125f3e465cd2ac0e45f24c4e52
#
_entry.id   a5e010125f3e465cd2ac0e45f24c4e52
#
_cell.length_a   1.000
_cell.length_b   1.000
_cell.length_c   1.000
_cell.angle_alpha   90.00
_cell.angle_beta   90.00
_cell.angle_gamma   90.00
#
_symmetry.space_group_name_H-M   'P 1'
#
loop_
_entity.id
_entity.type
_entity.pdbx_description
1 polymer ?
#
loop_
_entity_poly.entity_id
_entity_poly.type
_entity_poly.pdbx_seq_one_letter_code
_entity_poly.pdbx_strand_id
1 'polypeptide(L)'
;VILGYTENSVEMLAANAVMGNLGRLFLVFCFGLGAATAVLVGKAIGEGQSEEDIMSLSKALLRFTVVSGTVLAAIALALLPTLFLPVVFPMFKLFGESATIAAALAVTSFASIPLHAYSISSITGVLRSGGDVLWSAALDLAPQWIVCLPLTALCALVLKTGIWPIALAMQTESVAKMPLCIYRVR
;
A
#
# COMPACT_ATOMS: atom_id res chain seq x y z
N VAL A 1 12.20 -1.85 -13.97
CA VAL A 1 13.39 -2.50 -14.55
C VAL A 1 13.35 -4.02 -14.32
N ILE A 2 13.16 -4.51 -13.07
CA ILE A 2 13.16 -5.95 -12.74
C ILE A 2 12.13 -6.74 -13.57
N LEU A 3 10.90 -6.24 -13.71
CA LEU A 3 9.83 -6.86 -14.48
C LEU A 3 10.12 -6.97 -15.99
N GLY A 4 11.03 -6.15 -16.52
CA GLY A 4 11.44 -6.20 -17.91
C GLY A 4 12.34 -7.39 -18.28
N TYR A 5 12.79 -8.18 -17.29
CA TYR A 5 13.61 -9.38 -17.48
C TYR A 5 12.81 -10.68 -17.31
N THR A 6 11.49 -10.61 -17.15
CA THR A 6 10.63 -11.79 -17.10
C THR A 6 10.25 -12.27 -18.49
N GLU A 7 9.83 -13.53 -18.63
CA GLU A 7 9.49 -14.14 -19.93
C GLU A 7 8.35 -13.37 -20.65
N ASN A 8 7.38 -12.81 -19.92
CA ASN A 8 6.26 -12.02 -20.43
C ASN A 8 6.44 -10.53 -20.12
N SER A 9 7.62 -9.99 -20.40
CA SER A 9 8.05 -8.65 -19.95
C SER A 9 7.14 -7.52 -20.48
N VAL A 10 6.68 -7.60 -21.71
CA VAL A 10 5.85 -6.54 -22.33
C VAL A 10 4.46 -6.51 -21.71
N GLU A 11 3.83 -7.68 -21.58
CA GLU A 11 2.50 -7.82 -20.96
C GLU A 11 2.56 -7.44 -19.48
N MET A 12 3.62 -7.84 -18.78
CA MET A 12 3.82 -7.52 -17.37
C MET A 12 4.06 -6.03 -17.13
N LEU A 13 4.83 -5.38 -18.00
CA LEU A 13 5.05 -3.93 -17.92
C LEU A 13 3.77 -3.15 -18.23
N ALA A 14 3.01 -3.55 -19.26
CA ALA A 14 1.75 -2.92 -19.61
C ALA A 14 0.72 -3.06 -18.48
N ALA A 15 0.52 -4.26 -17.96
CA ALA A 15 -0.37 -4.53 -16.84
C ALA A 15 0.03 -3.74 -15.58
N ASN A 16 1.33 -3.73 -15.23
CA ASN A 16 1.84 -3.00 -14.09
C ASN A 16 1.69 -1.47 -14.23
N ALA A 17 1.85 -0.93 -15.44
CA ALA A 17 1.67 0.49 -15.69
C ALA A 17 0.20 0.93 -15.46
N VAL A 18 -0.75 0.16 -15.98
CA VAL A 18 -2.19 0.43 -15.80
C VAL A 18 -2.57 0.27 -14.33
N MET A 19 -2.20 -0.86 -13.71
CA MET A 19 -2.52 -1.12 -12.30
C MET A 19 -1.82 -0.15 -11.35
N GLY A 20 -0.60 0.29 -11.67
CA GLY A 20 0.10 1.32 -10.91
C GLY A 20 -0.63 2.66 -10.93
N ASN A 21 -1.18 3.06 -12.06
CA ASN A 21 -1.98 4.29 -12.17
C ASN A 21 -3.31 4.19 -11.39
N LEU A 22 -4.00 3.07 -11.51
CA LEU A 22 -5.22 2.81 -10.73
C LEU A 22 -4.92 2.75 -9.22
N GLY A 23 -3.84 2.07 -8.82
CA GLY A 23 -3.40 1.99 -7.43
C GLY A 23 -3.12 3.36 -6.82
N ARG A 24 -2.58 4.31 -7.59
CA ARG A 24 -2.36 5.69 -7.13
C ARG A 24 -3.64 6.40 -6.72
N LEU A 25 -4.77 6.14 -7.38
CA LEU A 25 -6.07 6.71 -6.99
C LEU A 25 -6.48 6.26 -5.58
N PHE A 26 -6.27 4.98 -5.25
CA PHE A 26 -6.54 4.46 -3.92
C PHE A 26 -5.54 4.99 -2.88
N LEU A 27 -4.27 5.18 -3.27
CA LEU A 27 -3.26 5.77 -2.40
C LEU A 27 -3.56 7.23 -2.05
N VAL A 28 -4.16 8.02 -2.95
CA VAL A 28 -4.60 9.39 -2.64
C VAL A 28 -5.58 9.40 -1.46
N PHE A 29 -6.51 8.44 -1.41
CA PHE A 29 -7.40 8.30 -0.27
C PHE A 29 -6.63 7.97 1.03
N CYS A 30 -5.68 7.05 0.97
CA CYS A 30 -4.83 6.70 2.12
C CYS A 30 -4.00 7.91 2.61
N PHE A 31 -3.44 8.69 1.69
CA PHE A 31 -2.74 9.94 2.03
C PHE A 31 -3.66 10.97 2.66
N GLY A 32 -4.91 11.10 2.18
CA GLY A 32 -5.91 11.96 2.80
C GLY A 32 -6.20 11.58 4.26
N LEU A 33 -6.36 10.28 4.54
CA LEU A 33 -6.51 9.78 5.91
C LEU A 33 -5.27 10.06 6.77
N GLY A 34 -4.07 9.86 6.21
CA GLY A 34 -2.82 10.19 6.89
C GLY A 34 -2.69 11.68 7.23
N ALA A 35 -3.04 12.56 6.27
CA ALA A 35 -3.03 14.01 6.49
C ALA A 35 -4.05 14.44 7.55
N ALA A 36 -5.27 13.91 7.52
CA ALA A 36 -6.27 14.17 8.55
C ALA A 36 -5.80 13.72 9.94
N THR A 37 -5.19 12.54 10.01
CA THR A 37 -4.58 12.03 11.26
C THR A 37 -3.48 12.97 11.76
N ALA A 38 -2.60 13.46 10.87
CA ALA A 38 -1.53 14.38 11.22
C ALA A 38 -2.05 15.70 11.82
N VAL A 39 -3.12 16.25 11.22
CA VAL A 39 -3.75 17.49 11.70
C VAL A 39 -4.37 17.29 13.08
N LEU A 40 -5.10 16.20 13.30
CA LEU A 40 -5.78 15.94 14.57
C LEU A 40 -4.78 15.65 15.70
N VAL A 41 -3.77 14.82 15.45
CA VAL A 41 -2.71 14.52 16.43
C VAL A 41 -1.86 15.75 16.69
N GLY A 42 -1.46 16.48 15.65
CA GLY A 42 -0.69 17.71 15.79
C GLY A 42 -1.44 18.79 16.56
N LYS A 43 -2.76 18.91 16.37
CA LYS A 43 -3.62 19.81 17.15
C LYS A 43 -3.64 19.43 18.62
N ALA A 44 -3.85 18.14 18.94
CA ALA A 44 -3.87 17.65 20.32
C ALA A 44 -2.54 17.91 21.05
N ILE A 45 -1.41 17.73 20.35
CA ILE A 45 -0.07 18.06 20.87
C ILE A 45 0.05 19.59 21.11
N GLY A 46 -0.38 20.42 20.14
CA GLY A 46 -0.31 21.88 20.24
C GLY A 46 -1.20 22.47 21.32
N GLU A 47 -2.29 21.80 21.67
CA GLU A 47 -3.19 22.16 22.79
C GLU A 47 -2.64 21.70 24.16
N GLY A 48 -1.53 20.96 24.19
CA GLY A 48 -0.92 20.49 25.43
C GLY A 48 -1.75 19.39 26.11
N GLN A 49 -2.49 18.56 25.34
CA GLN A 49 -3.23 17.42 25.89
C GLN A 49 -2.28 16.40 26.55
N SER A 50 -2.80 15.58 27.44
CA SER A 50 -2.00 14.56 28.10
C SER A 50 -1.47 13.51 27.12
N GLU A 51 -0.32 12.91 27.41
CA GLU A 51 0.24 11.83 26.57
C GLU A 51 -0.74 10.66 26.41
N GLU A 52 -1.52 10.36 27.46
CA GLU A 52 -2.53 9.30 27.43
C GLU A 52 -3.67 9.62 26.45
N ASP A 53 -4.13 10.89 26.44
CA ASP A 53 -5.19 11.34 25.53
C ASP A 53 -4.70 11.33 24.06
N ILE A 54 -3.48 11.84 23.81
CA ILE A 54 -2.86 11.82 22.49
C ILE A 54 -2.69 10.38 21.98
N MET A 55 -2.26 9.46 22.83
CA MET A 55 -2.11 8.05 22.50
C MET A 55 -3.46 7.39 22.20
N SER A 56 -4.49 7.69 23.01
CA SER A 56 -5.84 7.15 22.81
C SER A 56 -6.45 7.65 21.49
N LEU A 57 -6.30 8.95 21.22
CA LEU A 57 -6.71 9.57 19.95
C LEU A 57 -5.99 8.93 18.75
N SER A 58 -4.67 8.78 18.84
CA SER A 58 -3.88 8.16 17.79
C SER A 58 -4.35 6.73 17.49
N LYS A 59 -4.58 5.91 18.52
CA LYS A 59 -5.11 4.55 18.36
C LYS A 59 -6.51 4.53 17.75
N ALA A 60 -7.38 5.45 18.13
CA ALA A 60 -8.72 5.57 17.55
C ALA A 60 -8.66 5.94 16.07
N LEU A 61 -7.83 6.91 15.69
CA LEU A 61 -7.62 7.32 14.31
C LEU A 61 -7.02 6.20 13.47
N LEU A 62 -6.03 5.45 13.98
CA LEU A 62 -5.45 4.31 13.28
C LEU A 62 -6.47 3.18 13.06
N ARG A 63 -7.34 2.89 14.03
CA ARG A 63 -8.44 1.94 13.85
C ARG A 63 -9.41 2.42 12.77
N PHE A 64 -9.76 3.70 12.78
CA PHE A 64 -10.62 4.30 11.76
C PHE A 64 -10.00 4.18 10.35
N THR A 65 -8.70 4.41 10.20
CA THR A 65 -8.03 4.26 8.90
C THR A 65 -8.01 2.82 8.40
N VAL A 66 -7.83 1.84 9.29
CA VAL A 66 -7.91 0.41 8.92
C VAL A 66 -9.33 0.05 8.47
N VAL A 67 -10.35 0.45 9.21
CA VAL A 67 -11.75 0.18 8.85
C VAL A 67 -12.08 0.83 7.50
N SER A 68 -11.76 2.12 7.33
CA SER A 68 -12.00 2.84 6.07
C SER A 68 -11.23 2.22 4.90
N GLY A 69 -9.98 1.82 5.11
CA GLY A 69 -9.16 1.12 4.12
C GLY A 69 -9.73 -0.26 3.76
N THR A 70 -10.29 -0.98 4.74
CA THR A 70 -10.93 -2.28 4.51
C THR A 70 -12.22 -2.14 3.71
N VAL A 71 -13.03 -1.15 4.01
CA VAL A 71 -14.25 -0.84 3.23
C VAL A 71 -13.88 -0.49 1.80
N LEU A 72 -12.87 0.36 1.61
CA LEU A 72 -12.39 0.73 0.27
C LEU A 72 -11.84 -0.47 -0.50
N ALA A 73 -11.08 -1.34 0.16
CA ALA A 73 -10.57 -2.58 -0.43
C ALA A 73 -11.72 -3.52 -0.84
N ALA A 74 -12.73 -3.68 -0.01
CA ALA A 74 -13.90 -4.50 -0.32
C ALA A 74 -14.67 -3.96 -1.54
N ILE A 75 -14.86 -2.65 -1.61
CA ILE A 75 -15.48 -1.98 -2.76
C ILE A 75 -14.63 -2.20 -4.02
N ALA A 76 -13.31 -1.99 -3.95
CA ALA A 76 -12.42 -2.16 -5.09
C ALA A 76 -12.39 -3.61 -5.60
N LEU A 77 -12.38 -4.60 -4.69
CA LEU A 77 -12.45 -6.02 -5.03
C LEU A 77 -13.81 -6.41 -5.62
N ALA A 78 -14.92 -5.87 -5.11
CA ALA A 78 -16.24 -6.10 -5.66
C ALA A 78 -16.41 -5.48 -7.06
N LEU A 79 -15.77 -4.34 -7.32
CA LEU A 79 -15.78 -3.68 -8.63
C LEU A 79 -14.85 -4.38 -9.65
N LEU A 80 -13.94 -5.24 -9.20
CA LEU A 80 -13.01 -5.93 -10.09
C LEU A 80 -13.72 -6.74 -11.17
N PRO A 81 -14.66 -7.68 -10.86
CA PRO A 81 -15.35 -8.47 -11.87
C PRO A 81 -16.41 -7.67 -12.64
N THR A 82 -16.97 -6.62 -12.06
CA THR A 82 -18.11 -5.89 -12.63
C THR A 82 -17.70 -4.67 -13.47
N LEU A 83 -16.59 -4.01 -13.13
CA LEU A 83 -16.14 -2.81 -13.79
C LEU A 83 -14.73 -2.97 -14.39
N PHE A 84 -13.77 -3.47 -13.63
CA PHE A 84 -12.38 -3.50 -14.09
C PHE A 84 -12.16 -4.51 -15.21
N LEU A 85 -12.63 -5.74 -15.07
CA LEU A 85 -12.48 -6.78 -16.09
C LEU A 85 -13.24 -6.45 -17.39
N PRO A 86 -14.54 -6.09 -17.38
CA PRO A 86 -15.28 -5.89 -18.61
C PRO A 86 -15.10 -4.51 -19.26
N VAL A 87 -14.73 -3.48 -18.51
CA VAL A 87 -14.67 -2.11 -19.02
C VAL A 87 -13.24 -1.56 -19.01
N VAL A 88 -12.58 -1.57 -17.84
CA VAL A 88 -11.28 -0.92 -17.70
C VAL A 88 -10.20 -1.66 -18.48
N PHE A 89 -10.11 -2.98 -18.35
CA PHE A 89 -9.06 -3.75 -19.01
C PHE A 89 -9.15 -3.69 -20.55
N PRO A 90 -10.31 -3.85 -21.19
CA PRO A 90 -10.43 -3.64 -22.64
C PRO A 90 -10.11 -2.22 -23.09
N MET A 91 -10.48 -1.20 -22.29
CA MET A 91 -10.17 0.20 -22.57
C MET A 91 -8.66 0.45 -22.66
N PHE A 92 -7.87 -0.25 -21.84
CA PHE A 92 -6.40 -0.22 -21.88
C PHE A 92 -5.77 -1.30 -22.76
N LYS A 93 -6.58 -2.00 -23.58
CA LYS A 93 -6.15 -3.09 -24.48
C LYS A 93 -5.44 -4.24 -23.75
N LEU A 94 -5.83 -4.50 -22.52
CA LEU A 94 -5.34 -5.65 -21.74
C LEU A 94 -6.21 -6.87 -22.07
N PHE A 95 -5.69 -7.79 -22.89
CA PHE A 95 -6.38 -9.00 -23.33
C PHE A 95 -5.51 -10.24 -23.07
N GLY A 96 -6.15 -11.40 -22.92
CA GLY A 96 -5.45 -12.67 -22.73
C GLY A 96 -4.54 -12.67 -21.50
N GLU A 97 -3.26 -12.88 -21.70
CA GLU A 97 -2.28 -13.02 -20.62
C GLU A 97 -2.07 -11.71 -19.83
N SER A 98 -2.02 -10.56 -20.52
CA SER A 98 -1.90 -9.26 -19.86
C SER A 98 -3.10 -8.94 -18.95
N ALA A 99 -4.31 -9.39 -19.29
CA ALA A 99 -5.48 -9.24 -18.43
C ALA A 99 -5.39 -10.11 -17.18
N THR A 100 -4.86 -11.33 -17.29
CA THR A 100 -4.65 -12.24 -16.16
C THR A 100 -3.60 -11.65 -15.20
N ILE A 101 -2.52 -11.12 -15.74
CA ILE A 101 -1.47 -10.42 -14.98
C ILE A 101 -2.04 -9.21 -14.24
N ALA A 102 -2.80 -8.37 -14.96
CA ALA A 102 -3.44 -7.20 -14.38
C ALA A 102 -4.44 -7.57 -13.28
N ALA A 103 -5.22 -8.64 -13.45
CA ALA A 103 -6.13 -9.13 -12.42
C ALA A 103 -5.39 -9.60 -11.16
N ALA A 104 -4.29 -10.33 -11.31
CA ALA A 104 -3.46 -10.76 -10.18
C ALA A 104 -2.87 -9.57 -9.42
N LEU A 105 -2.32 -8.58 -10.15
CA LEU A 105 -1.83 -7.34 -9.56
C LEU A 105 -2.93 -6.52 -8.90
N ALA A 106 -4.14 -6.47 -9.49
CA ALA A 106 -5.30 -5.78 -8.93
C ALA A 106 -5.73 -6.41 -7.60
N VAL A 107 -5.93 -7.73 -7.56
CA VAL A 107 -6.35 -8.44 -6.34
C VAL A 107 -5.35 -8.22 -5.21
N THR A 108 -4.06 -8.40 -5.47
CA THR A 108 -3.01 -8.23 -4.45
C THR A 108 -2.89 -6.78 -3.98
N SER A 109 -2.97 -5.80 -4.90
CA SER A 109 -2.90 -4.37 -4.57
C SER A 109 -4.14 -3.91 -3.79
N PHE A 110 -5.34 -4.32 -4.20
CA PHE A 110 -6.57 -3.92 -3.49
C PHE A 110 -6.67 -4.59 -2.12
N ALA A 111 -6.26 -5.85 -1.99
CA ALA A 111 -6.20 -6.52 -0.69
C ALA A 111 -5.21 -5.86 0.29
N SER A 112 -4.18 -5.18 -0.21
CA SER A 112 -3.18 -4.50 0.62
C SER A 112 -3.56 -3.05 1.00
N ILE A 113 -4.67 -2.49 0.49
CA ILE A 113 -5.11 -1.11 0.80
C ILE A 113 -5.22 -0.86 2.32
N PRO A 114 -5.79 -1.73 3.17
CA PRO A 114 -5.86 -1.49 4.61
C PRO A 114 -4.48 -1.39 5.26
N LEU A 115 -3.52 -2.19 4.80
CA LEU A 115 -2.13 -2.17 5.28
C LEU A 115 -1.44 -0.86 4.89
N HIS A 116 -1.65 -0.40 3.66
CA HIS A 116 -1.15 0.90 3.19
C HIS A 116 -1.78 2.06 3.98
N ALA A 117 -3.10 2.05 4.19
CA ALA A 117 -3.80 3.07 4.96
C ALA A 117 -3.26 3.16 6.39
N TYR A 118 -3.08 2.03 7.06
CA TYR A 118 -2.48 1.96 8.38
C TYR A 118 -1.04 2.50 8.40
N SER A 119 -0.19 2.04 7.48
CA SER A 119 1.23 2.42 7.43
C SER A 119 1.39 3.92 7.15
N ILE A 120 0.66 4.47 6.18
CA ILE A 120 0.71 5.90 5.85
C ILE A 120 0.22 6.74 7.03
N SER A 121 -0.90 6.36 7.66
CA SER A 121 -1.44 7.12 8.80
C SER A 121 -0.55 7.01 10.04
N SER A 122 0.08 5.86 10.29
CA SER A 122 1.05 5.70 11.39
C SER A 122 2.30 6.55 11.15
N ILE A 123 2.90 6.45 9.96
CA ILE A 123 4.17 7.10 9.65
C ILE A 123 3.96 8.61 9.48
N THR A 124 3.04 9.01 8.62
CA THR A 124 2.81 10.43 8.28
C THR A 124 1.92 11.11 9.31
N GLY A 125 0.88 10.39 9.78
CA GLY A 125 -0.11 10.93 10.69
C GLY A 125 0.37 11.02 12.13
N VAL A 126 0.91 9.96 12.70
CA VAL A 126 1.25 9.90 14.13
C VAL A 126 2.72 10.22 14.36
N LEU A 127 3.66 9.49 13.73
CA LEU A 127 5.09 9.63 14.03
C LEU A 127 5.65 10.99 13.61
N ARG A 128 5.33 11.47 12.41
CA ARG A 128 5.82 12.79 11.95
C ARG A 128 5.23 13.94 12.75
N SER A 129 3.96 13.92 13.08
CA SER A 129 3.33 14.95 13.91
C SER A 129 3.80 14.90 15.36
N GLY A 130 4.20 13.71 15.86
CA GLY A 130 4.88 13.55 17.16
C GLY A 130 6.36 13.98 17.18
N GLY A 131 6.92 14.47 16.05
CA GLY A 131 8.31 14.92 15.95
C GLY A 131 9.33 13.82 15.65
N ASP A 132 8.92 12.55 15.51
CA ASP A 132 9.81 11.42 15.25
C ASP A 132 10.10 11.23 13.75
N VAL A 133 10.67 12.26 13.14
CA VAL A 133 10.88 12.35 11.68
C VAL A 133 11.91 11.33 11.19
N LEU A 134 12.98 11.10 11.95
CA LEU A 134 14.04 10.17 11.53
C LEU A 134 13.56 8.73 11.49
N TRP A 135 12.84 8.28 12.53
CA TRP A 135 12.24 6.95 12.55
C TRP A 135 11.16 6.79 11.48
N SER A 136 10.35 7.83 11.28
CA SER A 136 9.37 7.87 10.21
C SER A 136 10.00 7.64 8.84
N ALA A 137 11.11 8.33 8.54
CA ALA A 137 11.84 8.15 7.28
C ALA A 137 12.48 6.76 7.18
N ALA A 138 13.07 6.24 8.26
CA ALA A 138 13.64 4.91 8.30
C ALA A 138 12.59 3.81 8.06
N LEU A 139 11.42 3.93 8.73
CA LEU A 139 10.30 2.99 8.55
C LEU A 139 9.69 3.04 7.14
N ASP A 140 9.79 4.18 6.47
CA ASP A 140 9.30 4.33 5.12
C ASP A 140 10.25 3.70 4.08
N LEU A 141 11.55 3.90 4.24
CA LEU A 141 12.56 3.48 3.26
C LEU A 141 13.11 2.07 3.50
N ALA A 142 13.39 1.69 4.76
CA ALA A 142 14.09 0.45 5.05
C ALA A 142 13.36 -0.82 4.57
N PRO A 143 12.04 -1.01 4.81
CA PRO A 143 11.34 -2.20 4.32
C PRO A 143 11.32 -2.31 2.80
N GLN A 144 11.25 -1.17 2.10
CA GLN A 144 11.26 -1.13 0.64
C GLN A 144 12.59 -1.59 0.06
N TRP A 145 13.71 -1.11 0.62
CA TRP A 145 15.04 -1.43 0.12
C TRP A 145 15.57 -2.78 0.59
N ILE A 146 15.27 -3.16 1.85
CA ILE A 146 15.85 -4.36 2.47
C ILE A 146 14.99 -5.60 2.20
N VAL A 147 13.67 -5.47 2.10
CA VAL A 147 12.75 -6.60 1.98
C VAL A 147 12.13 -6.67 0.59
N CYS A 148 11.40 -5.62 0.18
CA CYS A 148 10.60 -5.65 -1.04
C CYS A 148 11.48 -5.81 -2.30
N LEU A 149 12.52 -5.00 -2.44
CA LEU A 149 13.36 -4.97 -3.64
C LEU A 149 14.17 -6.25 -3.83
N PRO A 150 14.89 -6.80 -2.81
CA PRO A 150 15.59 -8.05 -2.94
C PRO A 150 14.66 -9.25 -3.19
N LEU A 151 13.50 -9.30 -2.49
CA LEU A 151 12.54 -10.39 -2.64
C LEU A 151 11.93 -10.40 -4.04
N THR A 152 11.54 -9.23 -4.54
CA THR A 152 11.00 -9.10 -5.91
C THR A 152 12.07 -9.49 -6.95
N ALA A 153 13.31 -9.06 -6.75
CA ALA A 153 14.41 -9.43 -7.63
C ALA A 153 14.68 -10.95 -7.60
N LEU A 154 14.67 -11.56 -6.42
CA LEU A 154 14.83 -13.01 -6.27
C LEU A 154 13.72 -13.78 -7.00
N CYS A 155 12.46 -13.40 -6.79
CA CYS A 155 11.33 -14.06 -7.45
C CYS A 155 11.36 -13.89 -8.98
N ALA A 156 11.70 -12.71 -9.48
CA ALA A 156 11.65 -12.42 -10.91
C ALA A 156 12.89 -12.94 -11.67
N LEU A 157 14.10 -12.79 -11.11
CA LEU A 157 15.35 -13.05 -11.82
C LEU A 157 15.93 -14.43 -11.54
N VAL A 158 15.84 -14.90 -10.29
CA VAL A 158 16.47 -16.17 -9.88
C VAL A 158 15.48 -17.32 -9.97
N LEU A 159 14.31 -17.18 -9.32
CA LEU A 159 13.34 -18.26 -9.26
C LEU A 159 12.45 -18.33 -10.52
N LYS A 160 12.42 -17.27 -11.34
CA LYS A 160 11.55 -17.16 -12.52
C LYS A 160 10.13 -17.65 -12.24
N THR A 161 9.61 -17.27 -11.08
CA THR A 161 8.29 -17.70 -10.62
C THR A 161 7.19 -17.03 -11.43
N GLY A 162 6.01 -17.65 -11.46
CA GLY A 162 4.85 -17.08 -12.10
C GLY A 162 4.42 -15.73 -11.49
N ILE A 163 3.36 -15.16 -12.05
CA ILE A 163 2.88 -13.80 -11.75
C ILE A 163 2.50 -13.60 -10.28
N TRP A 164 1.84 -14.58 -9.66
CA TRP A 164 1.34 -14.47 -8.30
C TRP A 164 2.44 -14.25 -7.23
N PRO A 165 3.53 -15.03 -7.22
CA PRO A 165 4.63 -14.78 -6.28
C PRO A 165 5.26 -13.40 -6.45
N ILE A 166 5.42 -12.92 -7.68
CA ILE A 166 5.97 -11.58 -7.95
C ILE A 166 5.02 -10.50 -7.46
N ALA A 167 3.71 -10.63 -7.73
CA ALA A 167 2.68 -9.70 -7.26
C ALA A 167 2.63 -9.64 -5.72
N LEU A 168 2.73 -10.79 -5.05
CA LEU A 168 2.79 -10.85 -3.59
C LEU A 168 4.10 -10.25 -3.05
N ALA A 169 5.24 -10.51 -3.68
CA ALA A 169 6.53 -9.95 -3.30
C ALA A 169 6.51 -8.41 -3.35
N MET A 170 5.84 -7.83 -4.34
CA MET A 170 5.69 -6.37 -4.46
C MET A 170 4.87 -5.77 -3.30
N GLN A 171 3.97 -6.53 -2.68
CA GLN A 171 3.16 -6.08 -1.53
C GLN A 171 3.81 -6.34 -0.17
N THR A 172 4.94 -7.06 -0.13
CA THR A 172 5.64 -7.41 1.12
C THR A 172 6.09 -6.17 1.91
N GLU A 173 6.32 -5.05 1.21
CA GLU A 173 6.64 -3.76 1.84
C GLU A 173 5.60 -3.37 2.89
N SER A 174 4.31 -3.40 2.54
CA SER A 174 3.22 -3.02 3.45
C SER A 174 3.11 -3.97 4.63
N VAL A 175 3.33 -5.26 4.39
CA VAL A 175 3.32 -6.28 5.45
C VAL A 175 4.50 -6.09 6.40
N ALA A 176 5.70 -5.81 5.87
CA ALA A 176 6.90 -5.58 6.67
C ALA A 176 6.84 -4.28 7.49
N LYS A 177 6.21 -3.23 6.97
CA LYS A 177 6.02 -1.96 7.68
C LYS A 177 5.10 -2.09 8.90
N MET A 178 4.07 -2.91 8.82
CA MET A 178 3.03 -3.01 9.85
C MET A 178 3.56 -3.33 11.25
N PRO A 179 4.34 -4.41 11.50
CA PRO A 179 4.83 -4.72 12.83
C PRO A 179 5.78 -3.65 13.38
N LEU A 180 6.58 -3.03 12.50
CA LEU A 180 7.49 -1.96 12.88
C LEU A 180 6.74 -0.70 13.31
N CYS A 181 5.66 -0.34 12.59
CA CYS A 181 4.78 0.78 12.95
C CYS A 181 4.06 0.51 14.29
N ILE A 182 3.54 -0.71 14.49
CA ILE A 182 2.88 -1.10 15.76
C ILE A 182 3.86 -1.00 16.94
N TYR A 183 5.10 -1.46 16.76
CA TYR A 183 6.11 -1.39 17.80
C TYR A 183 6.45 0.04 18.20
N ARG A 184 6.51 0.96 17.23
CA ARG A 184 6.93 2.34 17.49
C ARG A 184 5.80 3.23 18.02
N VAL A 185 4.54 2.97 17.67
CA VAL A 185 3.35 3.71 18.14
C VAL A 185 2.90 3.26 19.55
N ARG A 186 3.51 2.24 20.12
CA ARG A 186 3.26 1.84 21.52
C ARG A 186 4.00 2.73 22.49
#